data_b69ff3b05b30746f3e0ab9e2ba475756
#
_entry.id   b69ff3b05b30746f3e0ab9e2ba475756
#
_cell.length_a   1.000
_cell.length_b   1.000
_cell.length_c   1.000
_cell.angle_alpha   90.00
_cell.angle_beta   90.00
_cell.angle_gamma   90.00
#
_symmetry.space_group_name_H-M   'P 1'
#
loop_
_entity.id
_entity.type
_entity.pdbx_description
1 polymer ?
#
loop_
_entity_poly.entity_id
_entity_poly.type
_entity_poly.pdbx_seq_one_letter_code
_entity_poly.pdbx_strand_id
1 'polypeptide(L)'
;MKVQILALVAVSALLAGCSDSDDVGSMNNGQMKMNYQMPTRGEATAAPMGGTFLNEPLPADVLAVQLVDQSNHKFKLSDLKGKTLVITNFLTSCQEICPMTTVNMRDIAASVDAAALSKEIEVLEITVDPKRDIPSRLSAYQDLFNDNRWSLVTGDAAGITKIWDFFGAPATKEMMDASESMPVDWQTGKPNTYDMMHADLVVIVGPEGNWLWLDLGAPKTKSGVVPPVLNKFLSEQGKKNLISPQEPNWSVDAVLSALSQITGKDIPAAK
;
A
#
# COMPACT_ATOMS: atom_id res chain seq x y z
N MET A 1 -0.70 -8.11 35.89
CA MET A 1 0.08 -8.38 34.67
C MET A 1 0.29 -7.03 33.96
N LYS A 2 1.53 -6.59 33.82
CA LYS A 2 1.86 -5.25 33.30
C LYS A 2 1.83 -5.30 31.77
N VAL A 3 0.91 -4.56 31.16
CA VAL A 3 0.91 -4.27 29.74
C VAL A 3 1.96 -3.18 29.51
N GLN A 4 3.03 -3.51 28.83
CA GLN A 4 3.99 -2.53 28.34
C GLN A 4 3.47 -1.98 27.02
N ILE A 5 2.98 -0.76 27.07
CA ILE A 5 2.70 0.07 25.91
C ILE A 5 4.07 0.50 25.37
N LEU A 6 4.41 0.02 24.17
CA LEU A 6 5.62 0.47 23.48
C LEU A 6 5.42 1.86 22.91
N ALA A 7 6.41 2.69 23.16
CA ALA A 7 6.46 4.11 23.02
C ALA A 7 6.27 4.60 21.56
N LEU A 8 5.43 5.61 21.43
CA LEU A 8 5.52 6.60 20.35
C LEU A 8 6.93 7.19 20.37
N VAL A 9 7.64 7.07 19.26
CA VAL A 9 8.85 7.85 19.03
C VAL A 9 8.41 9.28 18.67
N ALA A 10 8.45 10.16 19.66
CA ALA A 10 8.33 11.58 19.46
C ALA A 10 9.65 12.07 18.82
N VAL A 11 9.58 12.46 17.55
CA VAL A 11 10.68 13.18 16.90
C VAL A 11 10.69 14.62 17.42
N SER A 12 11.59 14.88 18.38
CA SER A 12 11.89 16.23 18.84
C SER A 12 12.72 16.92 17.77
N ALA A 13 12.17 17.94 17.14
CA ALA A 13 12.90 18.84 16.25
C ALA A 13 13.93 19.64 17.06
N LEU A 14 15.20 19.34 16.89
CA LEU A 14 16.31 20.20 17.28
C LEU A 14 16.63 21.15 16.13
N LEU A 15 16.25 22.40 16.30
CA LEU A 15 16.75 23.52 15.50
C LEU A 15 18.19 23.81 15.91
N ALA A 16 19.14 23.59 15.03
CA ALA A 16 20.47 24.17 15.18
C ALA A 16 21.14 24.38 13.80
N GLY A 17 21.39 25.63 13.50
CA GLY A 17 22.59 26.06 12.79
C GLY A 17 22.55 26.11 11.27
N CYS A 18 22.30 27.30 10.74
CA CYS A 18 22.73 27.72 9.40
C CYS A 18 24.24 27.55 9.24
N SER A 19 24.67 26.90 8.17
CA SER A 19 25.93 27.23 7.51
C SER A 19 25.72 27.12 6.00
N ASP A 20 25.86 28.25 5.35
CA ASP A 20 25.90 28.42 3.89
C ASP A 20 26.98 27.52 3.29
N SER A 21 26.63 26.78 2.29
CA SER A 21 27.52 26.43 1.19
C SER A 21 26.70 26.24 -0.07
N ASP A 22 26.85 27.24 -0.94
CA ASP A 22 26.34 27.27 -2.31
C ASP A 22 26.86 26.04 -3.09
N ASP A 23 25.97 25.10 -3.37
CA ASP A 23 26.20 24.16 -4.45
C ASP A 23 25.03 24.29 -5.44
N VAL A 24 25.21 25.23 -6.36
CA VAL A 24 24.29 25.51 -7.45
C VAL A 24 24.43 24.35 -8.45
N GLY A 25 23.60 23.36 -8.34
CA GLY A 25 23.49 22.25 -9.29
C GLY A 25 23.23 22.77 -10.70
N SER A 26 24.15 22.48 -11.60
CA SER A 26 24.11 22.80 -13.02
C SER A 26 22.87 22.20 -13.67
N MET A 27 21.98 23.05 -14.18
CA MET A 27 20.87 22.65 -15.04
C MET A 27 21.38 22.21 -16.40
N ASN A 28 21.29 20.94 -16.69
CA ASN A 28 21.43 20.40 -18.04
C ASN A 28 20.21 19.54 -18.35
N ASN A 29 19.38 19.99 -19.29
CA ASN A 29 18.23 19.27 -19.87
C ASN A 29 17.07 18.86 -18.94
N GLY A 30 16.55 19.73 -18.10
CA GLY A 30 15.21 19.58 -17.50
C GLY A 30 14.96 18.38 -16.58
N GLN A 31 15.98 17.59 -16.27
CA GLN A 31 15.91 16.48 -15.31
C GLN A 31 16.77 16.81 -14.09
N MET A 32 16.14 17.16 -12.97
CA MET A 32 16.80 17.12 -11.69
C MET A 32 17.14 15.66 -11.38
N LYS A 33 18.39 15.25 -11.59
CA LYS A 33 18.91 14.06 -10.92
C LYS A 33 19.07 14.40 -9.44
N MET A 34 18.04 14.19 -8.65
CA MET A 34 18.20 14.17 -7.21
C MET A 34 19.03 12.91 -6.88
N ASN A 35 20.26 13.11 -6.47
CA ASN A 35 21.13 12.06 -5.99
C ASN A 35 20.69 11.70 -4.55
N TYR A 36 19.52 11.03 -4.43
CA TYR A 36 19.00 10.63 -3.13
C TYR A 36 19.78 9.39 -2.64
N GLN A 37 20.39 9.52 -1.48
CA GLN A 37 21.07 8.40 -0.83
C GLN A 37 20.09 7.71 0.13
N MET A 38 19.84 6.43 -0.12
CA MET A 38 18.99 5.62 0.78
C MET A 38 19.57 5.61 2.20
N PRO A 39 18.73 5.69 3.24
CA PRO A 39 19.19 5.64 4.62
C PRO A 39 19.86 4.29 4.93
N THR A 40 20.79 4.30 5.89
CA THR A 40 21.39 3.08 6.43
C THR A 40 20.38 2.38 7.34
N ARG A 41 20.64 1.12 7.67
CA ARG A 41 19.77 0.33 8.54
C ARG A 41 19.53 1.04 9.89
N GLY A 42 18.27 1.11 10.31
CA GLY A 42 17.86 1.77 11.55
C GLY A 42 17.69 3.29 11.44
N GLU A 43 17.94 3.87 10.26
CA GLU A 43 17.68 5.28 9.96
C GLU A 43 16.40 5.44 9.16
N ALA A 44 15.73 6.57 9.33
CA ALA A 44 14.55 6.92 8.55
C ALA A 44 14.65 8.39 8.12
N THR A 45 14.27 8.68 6.88
CA THR A 45 14.29 10.05 6.33
C THR A 45 13.01 10.34 5.57
N ALA A 46 12.47 11.56 5.73
CA ALA A 46 11.28 11.97 4.98
C ALA A 46 11.55 11.97 3.47
N ALA A 47 10.62 11.41 2.69
CA ALA A 47 10.69 11.45 1.24
C ALA A 47 10.14 12.79 0.71
N PRO A 48 10.70 13.35 -0.39
CA PRO A 48 10.33 14.68 -0.90
C PRO A 48 8.86 14.84 -1.29
N MET A 49 8.22 13.77 -1.75
CA MET A 49 6.83 13.78 -2.24
C MET A 49 5.83 13.15 -1.26
N GLY A 50 6.28 12.75 -0.06
CA GLY A 50 5.48 12.07 0.96
C GLY A 50 6.06 10.72 1.36
N GLY A 51 5.66 10.25 2.54
CA GLY A 51 6.16 9.02 3.11
C GLY A 51 7.56 9.13 3.70
N THR A 52 8.13 7.98 4.06
CA THR A 52 9.41 7.87 4.76
C THR A 52 10.27 6.78 4.14
N PHE A 53 11.50 7.12 3.79
CA PHE A 53 12.52 6.11 3.42
C PHE A 53 13.13 5.50 4.67
N LEU A 54 13.39 4.20 4.59
CA LEU A 54 14.03 3.41 5.63
C LEU A 54 14.83 2.27 4.99
N ASN A 55 15.47 1.42 5.77
CA ASN A 55 16.17 0.26 5.26
C ASN A 55 16.19 -0.86 6.30
N GLU A 56 15.11 -1.64 6.34
CA GLU A 56 14.92 -2.73 7.29
C GLU A 56 14.72 -4.07 6.55
N PRO A 57 15.54 -5.09 6.81
CA PRO A 57 15.37 -6.40 6.16
C PRO A 57 14.08 -7.06 6.65
N LEU A 58 13.32 -7.64 5.72
CA LEU A 58 12.18 -8.49 6.08
C LEU A 58 12.71 -9.77 6.74
N PRO A 59 12.12 -10.18 7.87
CA PRO A 59 12.44 -11.45 8.53
C PRO A 59 12.22 -12.64 7.60
N ALA A 60 13.04 -13.67 7.73
CA ALA A 60 12.95 -14.87 6.90
C ALA A 60 11.59 -15.58 6.98
N ASP A 61 10.95 -15.52 8.13
CA ASP A 61 9.63 -16.13 8.36
C ASP A 61 8.49 -15.30 7.76
N VAL A 62 8.65 -13.97 7.56
CA VAL A 62 7.74 -13.13 6.78
C VAL A 62 7.93 -13.43 5.29
N LEU A 63 9.17 -13.49 4.81
CA LEU A 63 9.48 -13.83 3.42
C LEU A 63 9.01 -15.23 3.02
N ALA A 64 8.91 -16.16 3.97
CA ALA A 64 8.48 -17.55 3.75
C ALA A 64 6.96 -17.76 3.83
N VAL A 65 6.16 -16.72 4.12
CA VAL A 65 4.70 -16.83 4.16
C VAL A 65 4.17 -17.30 2.81
N GLN A 66 3.34 -18.36 2.83
CA GLN A 66 2.68 -18.87 1.64
C GLN A 66 1.49 -17.98 1.28
N LEU A 67 1.52 -17.44 0.09
CA LEU A 67 0.50 -16.57 -0.49
C LEU A 67 -0.18 -17.23 -1.67
N VAL A 68 -1.36 -16.73 -2.02
CA VAL A 68 -2.15 -17.17 -3.17
C VAL A 68 -2.72 -15.92 -3.85
N ASP A 69 -2.55 -15.79 -5.16
CA ASP A 69 -3.13 -14.69 -5.92
C ASP A 69 -4.57 -14.98 -6.38
N GLN A 70 -5.20 -13.98 -7.02
CA GLN A 70 -6.55 -14.07 -7.58
C GLN A 70 -6.71 -15.15 -8.66
N SER A 71 -5.61 -15.59 -9.28
CA SER A 71 -5.58 -16.68 -10.27
C SER A 71 -5.35 -18.05 -9.63
N ASN A 72 -5.33 -18.11 -8.29
CA ASN A 72 -5.04 -19.31 -7.50
C ASN A 72 -3.59 -19.83 -7.67
N HIS A 73 -2.66 -18.96 -8.09
CA HIS A 73 -1.24 -19.28 -8.14
C HIS A 73 -0.63 -19.09 -6.75
N LYS A 74 0.11 -20.11 -6.27
CA LYS A 74 0.76 -20.12 -4.95
C LYS A 74 2.20 -19.64 -5.07
N PHE A 75 2.60 -18.73 -4.20
CA PHE A 75 3.96 -18.19 -4.15
C PHE A 75 4.31 -17.72 -2.73
N LYS A 76 5.53 -17.28 -2.52
CA LYS A 76 6.03 -16.63 -1.29
C LYS A 76 6.62 -15.28 -1.66
N LEU A 77 6.72 -14.37 -0.69
CA LEU A 77 7.43 -13.11 -0.94
C LEU A 77 8.90 -13.36 -1.33
N SER A 78 9.52 -14.42 -0.80
CA SER A 78 10.88 -14.84 -1.18
C SER A 78 11.02 -15.24 -2.65
N ASP A 79 9.96 -15.69 -3.30
CA ASP A 79 9.97 -16.10 -4.72
C ASP A 79 10.01 -14.88 -5.66
N LEU A 80 9.70 -13.69 -5.12
CA LEU A 80 9.76 -12.40 -5.81
C LEU A 80 11.12 -11.68 -5.62
N LYS A 81 12.10 -12.35 -5.01
CA LYS A 81 13.45 -11.78 -4.87
C LYS A 81 14.02 -11.33 -6.22
N GLY A 82 14.66 -10.18 -6.22
CA GLY A 82 15.15 -9.52 -7.43
C GLY A 82 14.18 -8.51 -8.02
N LYS A 83 12.92 -8.49 -7.57
CA LYS A 83 11.94 -7.45 -7.92
C LYS A 83 11.77 -6.44 -6.80
N THR A 84 11.44 -5.21 -7.17
CA THR A 84 10.89 -4.21 -6.25
C THR A 84 9.39 -4.44 -6.11
N LEU A 85 8.88 -4.47 -4.87
CA LEU A 85 7.47 -4.74 -4.59
C LEU A 85 6.82 -3.47 -4.07
N VAL A 86 5.68 -3.07 -4.63
CA VAL A 86 4.75 -2.10 -4.03
C VAL A 86 3.64 -2.91 -3.38
N ILE A 87 3.49 -2.78 -2.07
CA ILE A 87 2.53 -3.59 -1.30
C ILE A 87 1.62 -2.67 -0.50
N THR A 88 0.31 -2.94 -0.53
CA THR A 88 -0.67 -2.30 0.35
C THR A 88 -1.62 -3.33 0.94
N ASN A 89 -2.21 -2.98 2.08
CA ASN A 89 -3.30 -3.76 2.68
C ASN A 89 -4.66 -3.33 2.11
N PHE A 90 -5.59 -4.28 2.08
CA PHE A 90 -6.95 -4.03 1.66
C PHE A 90 -7.88 -5.15 2.14
N LEU A 91 -9.17 -4.97 1.92
CA LEU A 91 -10.17 -6.06 1.91
C LEU A 91 -11.31 -5.72 0.93
N THR A 92 -11.82 -6.74 0.25
CA THR A 92 -12.83 -6.53 -0.79
C THR A 92 -14.18 -6.05 -0.26
N SER A 93 -14.46 -6.23 1.02
CA SER A 93 -15.71 -5.81 1.66
C SER A 93 -15.65 -4.42 2.30
N CYS A 94 -14.52 -3.73 2.23
CA CYS A 94 -14.38 -2.36 2.72
C CYS A 94 -15.22 -1.38 1.89
N GLN A 95 -15.94 -0.49 2.58
CA GLN A 95 -16.83 0.51 1.98
C GLN A 95 -16.29 1.93 2.09
N GLU A 96 -15.07 2.13 2.58
CA GLU A 96 -14.58 3.46 2.93
C GLU A 96 -13.31 3.87 2.19
N ILE A 97 -12.32 3.00 2.11
CA ILE A 97 -10.97 3.34 1.62
C ILE A 97 -10.50 2.38 0.53
N CYS A 98 -10.67 1.06 0.69
CA CYS A 98 -10.07 0.07 -0.20
C CYS A 98 -10.45 0.20 -1.68
N PRO A 99 -11.68 0.62 -2.07
CA PRO A 99 -11.94 0.88 -3.49
C PRO A 99 -11.04 1.97 -4.10
N MET A 100 -10.67 3.00 -3.32
CA MET A 100 -9.72 4.05 -3.72
C MET A 100 -8.28 3.54 -3.69
N THR A 101 -7.92 2.71 -2.70
CA THR A 101 -6.62 2.03 -2.63
C THR A 101 -6.37 1.25 -3.91
N THR A 102 -7.35 0.43 -4.33
CA THR A 102 -7.26 -0.37 -5.55
C THR A 102 -7.15 0.51 -6.82
N VAL A 103 -7.86 1.64 -6.88
CA VAL A 103 -7.70 2.62 -7.98
C VAL A 103 -6.25 3.11 -8.05
N ASN A 104 -5.66 3.50 -6.93
CA ASN A 104 -4.28 3.97 -6.89
C ASN A 104 -3.28 2.86 -7.26
N MET A 105 -3.48 1.63 -6.77
CA MET A 105 -2.60 0.49 -7.10
C MET A 105 -2.68 0.14 -8.59
N ARG A 106 -3.86 0.17 -9.19
CA ARG A 106 -4.05 0.05 -10.64
C ARG A 106 -3.29 1.14 -11.41
N ASP A 107 -3.37 2.39 -10.96
CA ASP A 107 -2.73 3.53 -11.62
C ASP A 107 -1.19 3.46 -11.47
N ILE A 108 -0.68 2.96 -10.34
CA ILE A 108 0.75 2.65 -10.14
C ILE A 108 1.18 1.54 -11.11
N ALA A 109 0.42 0.45 -11.20
CA ALA A 109 0.71 -0.66 -12.10
C ALA A 109 0.69 -0.21 -13.58
N ALA A 110 -0.25 0.67 -13.94
CA ALA A 110 -0.30 1.29 -15.27
C ALA A 110 0.96 2.12 -15.57
N SER A 111 1.45 2.86 -14.59
CA SER A 111 2.66 3.69 -14.74
C SER A 111 3.92 2.82 -14.86
N VAL A 112 4.00 1.75 -14.06
CA VAL A 112 5.08 0.74 -14.14
C VAL A 112 5.11 0.07 -15.51
N ASP A 113 3.93 -0.30 -16.04
CA ASP A 113 3.80 -0.93 -17.36
C ASP A 113 4.18 0.04 -18.49
N ALA A 114 3.70 1.28 -18.43
CA ALA A 114 4.05 2.34 -19.40
C ALA A 114 5.57 2.65 -19.41
N ALA A 115 6.25 2.47 -18.28
CA ALA A 115 7.70 2.57 -18.16
C ALA A 115 8.45 1.30 -18.61
N ALA A 116 7.74 0.23 -19.03
CA ALA A 116 8.26 -1.09 -19.38
C ALA A 116 9.02 -1.78 -18.21
N LEU A 117 8.60 -1.56 -16.99
CA LEU A 117 9.22 -2.08 -15.76
C LEU A 117 8.44 -3.22 -15.09
N SER A 118 7.37 -3.74 -15.71
CA SER A 118 6.52 -4.80 -15.13
C SER A 118 7.26 -6.13 -14.85
N LYS A 119 8.47 -6.32 -15.38
CA LYS A 119 9.31 -7.47 -15.04
C LYS A 119 10.17 -7.26 -13.78
N GLU A 120 10.39 -6.00 -13.41
CA GLU A 120 11.28 -5.60 -12.31
C GLU A 120 10.50 -5.09 -11.09
N ILE A 121 9.28 -4.62 -11.30
CA ILE A 121 8.41 -4.09 -10.24
C ILE A 121 7.12 -4.89 -10.22
N GLU A 122 6.73 -5.37 -9.05
CA GLU A 122 5.46 -6.07 -8.80
C GLU A 122 4.57 -5.20 -7.91
N VAL A 123 3.29 -5.12 -8.24
CA VAL A 123 2.30 -4.34 -7.49
C VAL A 123 1.30 -5.31 -6.86
N LEU A 124 1.21 -5.31 -5.53
CA LEU A 124 0.47 -6.30 -4.76
C LEU A 124 -0.49 -5.63 -3.78
N GLU A 125 -1.74 -6.06 -3.76
CA GLU A 125 -2.66 -5.80 -2.65
C GLU A 125 -2.84 -7.09 -1.85
N ILE A 126 -2.39 -7.11 -0.59
CA ILE A 126 -2.51 -8.28 0.28
C ILE A 126 -3.67 -8.06 1.25
N THR A 127 -4.64 -8.97 1.24
CA THR A 127 -5.83 -8.82 2.09
C THR A 127 -5.49 -8.86 3.58
N VAL A 128 -6.32 -8.17 4.39
CA VAL A 128 -6.35 -8.34 5.85
C VAL A 128 -7.44 -9.32 6.30
N ASP A 129 -8.28 -9.79 5.38
CA ASP A 129 -9.38 -10.72 5.67
C ASP A 129 -9.35 -11.97 4.78
N PRO A 130 -8.38 -12.86 4.95
CA PRO A 130 -8.25 -14.04 4.11
C PRO A 130 -9.44 -15.01 4.24
N LYS A 131 -10.31 -14.82 5.23
CA LYS A 131 -11.51 -15.65 5.39
C LYS A 131 -12.58 -15.33 4.34
N ARG A 132 -12.81 -14.05 4.02
CA ARG A 132 -13.73 -13.62 2.97
C ARG A 132 -13.05 -13.52 1.61
N ASP A 133 -11.82 -13.05 1.58
CA ASP A 133 -11.06 -12.76 0.37
C ASP A 133 -10.33 -14.01 -0.14
N ILE A 134 -11.10 -14.99 -0.58
CA ILE A 134 -10.60 -16.18 -1.26
C ILE A 134 -10.27 -15.86 -2.73
N PRO A 135 -9.43 -16.64 -3.45
CA PRO A 135 -9.00 -16.32 -4.82
C PRO A 135 -10.13 -16.00 -5.78
N SER A 136 -11.24 -16.74 -5.76
CA SER A 136 -12.40 -16.48 -6.63
C SER A 136 -13.09 -15.15 -6.35
N ARG A 137 -13.10 -14.68 -5.09
CA ARG A 137 -13.62 -13.37 -4.73
C ARG A 137 -12.65 -12.26 -5.15
N LEU A 138 -11.35 -12.47 -4.97
CA LEU A 138 -10.32 -11.54 -5.44
C LEU A 138 -10.39 -11.36 -6.96
N SER A 139 -10.53 -12.45 -7.71
CA SER A 139 -10.72 -12.42 -9.17
C SER A 139 -11.96 -11.60 -9.55
N ALA A 140 -13.11 -11.86 -8.94
CA ALA A 140 -14.34 -11.14 -9.20
C ALA A 140 -14.24 -9.63 -8.81
N TYR A 141 -13.46 -9.30 -7.79
CA TYR A 141 -13.20 -7.92 -7.40
C TYR A 141 -12.30 -7.21 -8.43
N GLN A 142 -11.22 -7.87 -8.89
CA GLN A 142 -10.33 -7.32 -9.92
C GLN A 142 -11.08 -7.07 -11.23
N ASP A 143 -11.98 -7.96 -11.62
CA ASP A 143 -12.79 -7.83 -12.85
C ASP A 143 -13.62 -6.53 -12.87
N LEU A 144 -14.02 -5.98 -11.71
CA LEU A 144 -14.73 -4.70 -11.63
C LEU A 144 -13.90 -3.52 -12.14
N PHE A 145 -12.57 -3.62 -12.07
CA PHE A 145 -11.64 -2.57 -12.51
C PHE A 145 -11.23 -2.71 -13.98
N ASN A 146 -11.59 -3.82 -14.62
CA ASN A 146 -11.25 -4.13 -16.03
C ASN A 146 -9.75 -3.97 -16.32
N ASP A 147 -8.91 -4.42 -15.39
CA ASP A 147 -7.45 -4.33 -15.45
C ASP A 147 -6.85 -5.47 -14.62
N ASN A 148 -5.74 -6.03 -15.03
CA ASN A 148 -5.08 -7.16 -14.39
C ASN A 148 -3.55 -6.97 -14.23
N ARG A 149 -3.07 -5.72 -14.28
CA ARG A 149 -1.64 -5.40 -14.19
C ARG A 149 -1.08 -5.45 -12.78
N TRP A 150 -1.90 -5.69 -11.76
CA TRP A 150 -1.48 -5.89 -10.37
C TRP A 150 -2.10 -7.17 -9.81
N SER A 151 -1.57 -7.66 -8.70
CA SER A 151 -2.06 -8.88 -8.07
C SER A 151 -2.82 -8.59 -6.78
N LEU A 152 -3.98 -9.22 -6.62
CA LEU A 152 -4.74 -9.31 -5.39
C LEU A 152 -4.39 -10.62 -4.68
N VAL A 153 -3.96 -10.55 -3.43
CA VAL A 153 -3.28 -11.63 -2.77
C VAL A 153 -3.96 -11.99 -1.44
N THR A 154 -4.07 -13.27 -1.19
CA THR A 154 -4.55 -13.85 0.07
C THR A 154 -3.59 -14.93 0.57
N GLY A 155 -3.92 -15.56 1.70
CA GLY A 155 -3.13 -16.65 2.29
C GLY A 155 -3.86 -17.29 3.47
N ASP A 156 -3.14 -18.07 4.28
CA ASP A 156 -3.71 -18.47 5.56
C ASP A 156 -3.70 -17.30 6.58
N ALA A 157 -4.62 -17.35 7.53
CA ALA A 157 -4.80 -16.25 8.48
C ALA A 157 -3.54 -15.91 9.30
N ALA A 158 -2.76 -16.92 9.68
CA ALA A 158 -1.55 -16.74 10.47
C ALA A 158 -0.44 -16.05 9.65
N GLY A 159 -0.30 -16.43 8.38
CA GLY A 159 0.64 -15.84 7.46
C GLY A 159 0.29 -14.37 7.15
N ILE A 160 -0.96 -14.08 6.88
CA ILE A 160 -1.45 -12.72 6.64
C ILE A 160 -1.25 -11.83 7.88
N THR A 161 -1.62 -12.32 9.06
CA THR A 161 -1.36 -11.61 10.33
C THR A 161 0.13 -11.31 10.51
N LYS A 162 1.01 -12.29 10.26
CA LYS A 162 2.46 -12.10 10.38
C LYS A 162 2.99 -11.00 9.48
N ILE A 163 2.52 -10.92 8.23
CA ILE A 163 2.93 -9.86 7.29
C ILE A 163 2.52 -8.49 7.83
N TRP A 164 1.26 -8.34 8.24
CA TRP A 164 0.76 -7.04 8.65
C TRP A 164 1.24 -6.61 10.03
N ASP A 165 1.47 -7.55 10.96
CA ASP A 165 2.14 -7.29 12.23
C ASP A 165 3.56 -6.75 12.01
N PHE A 166 4.30 -7.31 11.04
CA PHE A 166 5.64 -6.83 10.70
C PHE A 166 5.62 -5.40 10.17
N PHE A 167 4.69 -5.06 9.26
CA PHE A 167 4.56 -3.70 8.73
C PHE A 167 3.87 -2.72 9.70
N GLY A 168 3.49 -3.15 10.90
CA GLY A 168 2.87 -2.30 11.92
C GLY A 168 1.40 -1.98 11.66
N ALA A 169 0.73 -2.77 10.84
CA ALA A 169 -0.70 -2.64 10.53
C ALA A 169 -1.51 -3.89 10.95
N PRO A 170 -1.48 -4.30 12.23
CA PRO A 170 -2.26 -5.43 12.69
C PRO A 170 -3.76 -5.20 12.42
N ALA A 171 -4.44 -6.26 12.01
CA ALA A 171 -5.87 -6.20 11.74
C ALA A 171 -6.67 -6.85 12.87
N THR A 172 -7.72 -6.18 13.33
CA THR A 172 -8.62 -6.68 14.37
C THR A 172 -10.02 -6.85 13.80
N LYS A 173 -10.60 -8.02 14.05
CA LYS A 173 -11.98 -8.31 13.67
C LYS A 173 -12.94 -7.70 14.69
N GLU A 174 -13.88 -6.88 14.19
CA GLU A 174 -14.98 -6.32 14.97
C GLU A 174 -16.32 -6.89 14.49
N MET A 175 -17.11 -7.41 15.43
CA MET A 175 -18.47 -7.89 15.13
C MET A 175 -19.41 -6.70 15.01
N MET A 176 -20.21 -6.68 13.95
CA MET A 176 -21.22 -5.64 13.76
C MET A 176 -22.48 -5.97 14.57
N ASP A 177 -23.04 -4.97 15.24
CA ASP A 177 -24.30 -5.12 15.95
C ASP A 177 -25.45 -5.20 14.94
N ALA A 178 -26.32 -6.22 15.09
CA ALA A 178 -27.47 -6.43 14.26
C ALA A 178 -28.53 -5.30 14.35
N SER A 179 -28.42 -4.41 15.33
CA SER A 179 -29.29 -3.23 15.50
C SER A 179 -28.91 -2.07 14.57
N GLU A 180 -27.69 -2.05 14.02
CA GLU A 180 -27.21 -1.01 13.12
C GLU A 180 -27.54 -1.33 11.66
N SER A 181 -27.54 -0.32 10.79
CA SER A 181 -27.65 -0.51 9.34
C SER A 181 -26.36 -1.18 8.85
N MET A 182 -26.39 -2.50 8.78
CA MET A 182 -25.22 -3.28 8.40
C MET A 182 -24.82 -3.00 6.94
N PRO A 183 -23.54 -2.73 6.66
CA PRO A 183 -23.07 -2.61 5.30
C PRO A 183 -23.37 -3.87 4.49
N VAL A 184 -23.82 -3.68 3.27
CA VAL A 184 -24.17 -4.77 2.36
C VAL A 184 -22.93 -5.17 1.55
N ASP A 185 -22.68 -6.45 1.46
CA ASP A 185 -21.60 -6.99 0.64
C ASP A 185 -21.88 -6.81 -0.85
N TRP A 186 -20.95 -6.24 -1.58
CA TRP A 186 -21.09 -5.88 -3.00
C TRP A 186 -21.35 -7.07 -3.92
N GLN A 187 -20.84 -8.26 -3.58
CA GLN A 187 -20.94 -9.46 -4.41
C GLN A 187 -22.20 -10.26 -4.11
N THR A 188 -22.52 -10.42 -2.83
CA THR A 188 -23.61 -11.31 -2.39
C THR A 188 -24.93 -10.60 -2.11
N GLY A 189 -24.91 -9.28 -1.94
CA GLY A 189 -26.06 -8.47 -1.52
C GLY A 189 -26.52 -8.74 -0.07
N LYS A 190 -25.76 -9.51 0.71
CA LYS A 190 -26.06 -9.83 2.10
C LYS A 190 -25.37 -8.86 3.06
N PRO A 191 -25.95 -8.61 4.25
CA PRO A 191 -25.30 -7.83 5.28
C PRO A 191 -23.97 -8.42 5.70
N ASN A 192 -22.95 -7.58 5.88
CA ASN A 192 -21.68 -7.98 6.50
C ASN A 192 -21.91 -8.17 8.02
N THR A 193 -21.44 -9.26 8.58
CA THR A 193 -21.61 -9.58 10.01
C THR A 193 -20.43 -9.11 10.85
N TYR A 194 -19.35 -8.67 10.23
CA TYR A 194 -18.17 -8.13 10.88
C TYR A 194 -17.38 -7.23 9.93
N ASP A 195 -16.52 -6.42 10.50
CA ASP A 195 -15.51 -5.65 9.78
C ASP A 195 -14.09 -5.96 10.30
N MET A 196 -13.08 -5.50 9.55
CA MET A 196 -11.67 -5.62 9.90
C MET A 196 -11.09 -4.21 10.09
N MET A 197 -10.75 -3.88 11.32
CA MET A 197 -10.10 -2.62 11.65
C MET A 197 -8.59 -2.78 11.49
N HIS A 198 -7.98 -1.91 10.71
CA HIS A 198 -6.53 -1.89 10.47
C HIS A 198 -6.06 -0.47 10.12
N ALA A 199 -4.77 -0.21 10.25
CA ALA A 199 -4.17 0.99 9.69
C ALA A 199 -3.95 0.80 8.18
N ASP A 200 -4.24 1.84 7.40
CA ASP A 200 -3.98 1.84 5.96
C ASP A 200 -2.55 2.31 5.69
N LEU A 201 -1.84 1.59 4.83
CA LEU A 201 -0.48 1.93 4.45
C LEU A 201 -0.13 1.38 3.07
N VAL A 202 0.87 2.00 2.46
CA VAL A 202 1.56 1.50 1.29
C VAL A 202 3.06 1.43 1.56
N VAL A 203 3.70 0.32 1.17
CA VAL A 203 5.12 0.09 1.39
C VAL A 203 5.83 -0.28 0.09
N ILE A 204 7.14 -0.01 0.04
CA ILE A 204 8.02 -0.50 -1.03
C ILE A 204 9.07 -1.40 -0.39
N VAL A 205 9.17 -2.62 -0.93
CA VAL A 205 10.20 -3.59 -0.59
C VAL A 205 11.15 -3.70 -1.78
N GLY A 206 12.44 -3.51 -1.55
CA GLY A 206 13.47 -3.58 -2.58
C GLY A 206 13.81 -5.02 -3.00
N PRO A 207 14.62 -5.18 -4.06
CA PRO A 207 14.92 -6.48 -4.66
C PRO A 207 15.66 -7.45 -3.74
N GLU A 208 16.34 -6.94 -2.71
CA GLU A 208 17.03 -7.77 -1.72
C GLU A 208 16.13 -8.18 -0.54
N GLY A 209 14.86 -7.76 -0.53
CA GLY A 209 13.92 -8.06 0.54
C GLY A 209 14.04 -7.11 1.74
N ASN A 210 14.46 -5.86 1.50
CA ASN A 210 14.48 -4.81 2.51
C ASN A 210 13.27 -3.90 2.34
N TRP A 211 12.59 -3.56 3.42
CA TRP A 211 11.58 -2.52 3.46
C TRP A 211 12.28 -1.16 3.31
N LEU A 212 11.98 -0.45 2.22
CA LEU A 212 12.72 0.74 1.81
C LEU A 212 11.92 2.03 1.89
N TRP A 213 10.59 1.95 1.91
CA TRP A 213 9.74 3.13 1.99
C TRP A 213 8.35 2.75 2.50
N LEU A 214 7.70 3.70 3.20
CA LEU A 214 6.30 3.59 3.59
C LEU A 214 5.61 4.95 3.52
N ASP A 215 4.30 4.93 3.29
CA ASP A 215 3.39 6.03 3.57
C ASP A 215 2.12 5.48 4.24
N LEU A 216 1.42 6.32 4.99
CA LEU A 216 0.32 5.95 5.87
C LEU A 216 -0.96 6.69 5.50
N GLY A 217 -2.09 6.06 5.81
CA GLY A 217 -3.40 6.69 5.78
C GLY A 217 -4.16 6.48 4.47
N ALA A 218 -5.18 7.29 4.25
CA ALA A 218 -6.12 7.13 3.16
C ALA A 218 -5.51 7.42 1.78
N PRO A 219 -5.84 6.65 0.74
CA PRO A 219 -5.38 6.94 -0.62
C PRO A 219 -6.03 8.21 -1.17
N LYS A 220 -5.24 9.12 -1.73
CA LYS A 220 -5.70 10.27 -2.49
C LYS A 220 -5.74 9.93 -3.97
N THR A 221 -6.93 9.73 -4.52
CA THR A 221 -7.09 9.41 -5.94
C THR A 221 -7.08 10.67 -6.81
N LYS A 222 -6.46 10.59 -8.00
CA LYS A 222 -6.50 11.69 -8.99
C LYS A 222 -7.85 11.80 -9.69
N SER A 223 -8.45 10.67 -10.02
CA SER A 223 -9.68 10.61 -10.82
C SER A 223 -10.96 10.68 -9.97
N GLY A 224 -10.90 10.31 -8.69
CA GLY A 224 -12.07 10.16 -7.84
C GLY A 224 -13.09 9.14 -8.37
N VAL A 225 -12.68 8.24 -9.26
CA VAL A 225 -13.58 7.29 -9.93
C VAL A 225 -13.29 5.87 -9.48
N VAL A 226 -14.27 5.27 -8.83
CA VAL A 226 -14.29 3.83 -8.51
C VAL A 226 -15.31 3.12 -9.41
N PRO A 227 -15.19 1.78 -9.63
CA PRO A 227 -16.18 1.03 -10.39
C PRO A 227 -17.60 1.28 -9.93
N PRO A 228 -18.60 1.41 -10.85
CA PRO A 228 -19.99 1.75 -10.48
C PRO A 228 -20.61 0.78 -9.47
N VAL A 229 -20.24 -0.49 -9.50
CA VAL A 229 -20.68 -1.49 -8.51
C VAL A 229 -20.22 -1.08 -7.13
N LEU A 230 -18.91 -0.83 -6.95
CA LEU A 230 -18.34 -0.47 -5.64
C LEU A 230 -18.82 0.90 -5.18
N ASN A 231 -19.00 1.87 -6.09
CA ASN A 231 -19.49 3.20 -5.75
C ASN A 231 -20.89 3.16 -5.11
N LYS A 232 -21.75 2.19 -5.47
CA LYS A 232 -23.06 1.98 -4.84
C LYS A 232 -22.96 1.49 -3.39
N PHE A 233 -21.87 0.81 -3.05
CA PHE A 233 -21.66 0.23 -1.73
C PHE A 233 -20.75 1.07 -0.84
N LEU A 234 -20.24 2.21 -1.33
CA LEU A 234 -19.52 3.14 -0.47
C LEU A 234 -20.43 3.65 0.65
N SER A 235 -19.90 3.64 1.87
CA SER A 235 -20.51 4.32 3.01
C SER A 235 -20.53 5.84 2.77
N GLU A 236 -21.24 6.59 3.63
CA GLU A 236 -21.18 8.06 3.57
C GLU A 236 -19.75 8.58 3.83
N GLN A 237 -18.99 7.88 4.69
CA GLN A 237 -17.57 8.21 4.88
C GLN A 237 -16.72 7.86 3.64
N GLY A 238 -16.98 6.73 2.98
CA GLY A 238 -16.33 6.35 1.73
C GLY A 238 -16.56 7.37 0.62
N LYS A 239 -17.78 7.90 0.49
CA LYS A 239 -18.10 8.98 -0.46
C LYS A 239 -17.33 10.26 -0.15
N LYS A 240 -17.14 10.59 1.14
CA LYS A 240 -16.33 11.74 1.55
C LYS A 240 -14.85 11.50 1.23
N ASN A 241 -14.33 10.32 1.54
CA ASN A 241 -12.93 9.95 1.27
C ASN A 241 -12.60 10.00 -0.23
N LEU A 242 -13.56 9.66 -1.09
CA LEU A 242 -13.40 9.74 -2.54
C LEU A 242 -13.11 11.18 -3.03
N ILE A 243 -13.62 12.19 -2.34
CA ILE A 243 -13.49 13.60 -2.72
C ILE A 243 -12.37 14.28 -1.92
N SER A 244 -12.31 14.01 -0.62
CA SER A 244 -11.39 14.65 0.32
C SER A 244 -11.00 13.65 1.41
N PRO A 245 -10.02 12.77 1.15
CA PRO A 245 -9.55 11.82 2.14
C PRO A 245 -8.96 12.54 3.35
N GLN A 246 -9.12 11.93 4.53
CA GLN A 246 -8.56 12.46 5.77
C GLN A 246 -7.04 12.32 5.79
N GLU A 247 -6.37 13.24 6.50
CA GLU A 247 -4.95 13.14 6.79
C GLU A 247 -4.71 12.13 7.95
N PRO A 248 -3.61 11.36 7.93
CA PRO A 248 -2.62 11.30 6.86
C PRO A 248 -3.19 10.66 5.59
N ASN A 249 -2.65 11.03 4.42
CA ASN A 249 -3.01 10.43 3.14
C ASN A 249 -1.79 10.24 2.24
N TRP A 250 -1.86 9.29 1.30
CA TRP A 250 -0.83 9.01 0.33
C TRP A 250 -1.35 9.11 -1.11
N SER A 251 -0.46 9.28 -2.06
CA SER A 251 -0.81 9.47 -3.47
C SER A 251 0.03 8.58 -4.40
N VAL A 252 -0.51 8.35 -5.59
CA VAL A 252 0.23 7.67 -6.68
C VAL A 252 1.56 8.37 -6.96
N ASP A 253 1.58 9.72 -7.01
CA ASP A 253 2.80 10.48 -7.29
C ASP A 253 3.87 10.28 -6.22
N ALA A 254 3.49 10.17 -4.94
CA ALA A 254 4.44 9.88 -3.86
C ALA A 254 5.08 8.51 -4.04
N VAL A 255 4.27 7.48 -4.35
CA VAL A 255 4.76 6.10 -4.59
C VAL A 255 5.67 6.05 -5.82
N LEU A 256 5.28 6.69 -6.95
CA LEU A 256 6.10 6.70 -8.17
C LEU A 256 7.42 7.45 -7.98
N SER A 257 7.40 8.56 -7.22
CA SER A 257 8.62 9.28 -6.84
C SER A 257 9.56 8.40 -6.00
N ALA A 258 9.02 7.69 -5.00
CA ALA A 258 9.80 6.77 -4.19
C ALA A 258 10.36 5.59 -5.03
N LEU A 259 9.55 4.99 -5.90
CA LEU A 259 9.99 3.95 -6.83
C LEU A 259 11.11 4.43 -7.74
N SER A 260 10.98 5.65 -8.30
CA SER A 260 12.00 6.22 -9.17
C SER A 260 13.33 6.40 -8.44
N GLN A 261 13.29 6.83 -7.18
CA GLN A 261 14.50 6.97 -6.36
C GLN A 261 15.12 5.62 -5.98
N ILE A 262 14.30 4.63 -5.59
CA ILE A 262 14.76 3.29 -5.23
C ILE A 262 15.36 2.55 -6.42
N THR A 263 14.75 2.66 -7.60
CA THR A 263 15.17 1.92 -8.79
C THR A 263 16.20 2.66 -9.64
N GLY A 264 16.35 3.97 -9.44
CA GLY A 264 17.16 4.85 -10.29
C GLY A 264 16.57 5.03 -11.71
N LYS A 265 15.28 4.71 -11.90
CA LYS A 265 14.57 4.77 -13.18
C LYS A 265 13.45 5.79 -13.10
N ASP A 266 13.20 6.52 -14.18
CA ASP A 266 12.08 7.46 -14.28
C ASP A 266 10.78 6.68 -14.51
N ILE A 267 9.81 6.88 -13.61
CA ILE A 267 8.49 6.23 -13.67
C ILE A 267 7.42 7.33 -13.61
N PRO A 268 7.12 7.97 -14.76
CA PRO A 268 6.10 9.01 -14.81
C PRO A 268 4.69 8.43 -14.61
N ALA A 269 3.78 9.24 -14.09
CA ALA A 269 2.38 8.86 -14.02
C ALA A 269 1.83 8.53 -15.43
N ALA A 270 1.14 7.41 -15.55
CA ALA A 270 0.44 7.07 -16.79
C ALA A 270 -0.62 8.14 -17.13
N LYS A 271 -0.80 8.40 -18.42
CA LYS A 271 -1.77 9.38 -18.93
C LYS A 271 -3.18 8.80 -18.96
#